data_3400e8474bcdeddcb676267e3507e113
#
_entry.id   3400e8474bcdeddcb676267e3507e113
#
_cell.length_a   1.000
_cell.length_b   1.000
_cell.length_c   1.000
_cell.angle_alpha   90.00
_cell.angle_beta   90.00
_cell.angle_gamma   90.00
#
_symmetry.space_group_name_H-M   'P 1'
#
loop_
_entity.id
_entity.type
_entity.pdbx_description
1 polymer ?
#
loop_
_entity_poly.entity_id
_entity_poly.type
_entity_poly.pdbx_seq_one_letter_code
_entity_poly.pdbx_strand_id
1 'polypeptide(L)'
;MKYLSASHKIYLINHSQTGNILNTQNYTLLLADPQQITKQALPDLVEVIDAYPYFQSARALWLKGLKNQESFRYNDALKLTAAHTTNRDILFEFITSETFEQDHISLQILSSFYCFCSGSLEQV
;
A
#
# COMPACT_ATOMS: atom_id res chain seq x y z
N MET A 1 -16.29 23.09 -18.94
CA MET A 1 -16.85 21.95 -18.18
C MET A 1 -16.41 20.56 -18.68
N LYS A 2 -15.31 20.48 -19.41
CA LYS A 2 -14.82 19.21 -19.97
C LYS A 2 -13.75 18.50 -19.12
N TYR A 3 -13.45 19.00 -17.93
CA TYR A 3 -12.39 18.47 -17.08
C TYR A 3 -12.83 18.19 -15.64
N LEU A 4 -13.96 17.52 -15.50
CA LEU A 4 -14.15 16.69 -14.33
C LEU A 4 -13.18 15.51 -14.53
N SER A 5 -12.05 15.53 -13.83
CA SER A 5 -11.06 14.47 -13.90
C SER A 5 -11.76 13.11 -13.69
N ALA A 6 -11.22 12.06 -14.29
CA ALA A 6 -11.74 10.70 -14.11
C ALA A 6 -11.94 10.37 -12.62
N SER A 7 -11.11 10.90 -11.74
CA SER A 7 -11.21 10.83 -10.28
C SER A 7 -12.53 11.40 -9.73
N HIS A 8 -13.03 12.50 -10.29
CA HIS A 8 -14.28 13.09 -9.82
C HIS A 8 -15.52 12.30 -10.29
N LYS A 9 -15.44 11.72 -11.49
CA LYS A 9 -16.48 10.80 -11.98
C LYS A 9 -16.54 9.52 -11.14
N ILE A 10 -15.40 8.98 -10.75
CA ILE A 10 -15.31 7.79 -9.88
C ILE A 10 -15.87 8.12 -8.49
N TYR A 11 -15.57 9.30 -7.95
CA TYR A 11 -16.12 9.75 -6.67
C TYR A 11 -17.66 9.84 -6.68
N LEU A 12 -18.26 10.35 -7.75
CA LEU A 12 -19.71 10.45 -7.90
C LEU A 12 -20.38 9.10 -8.15
N ILE A 13 -19.71 8.17 -8.84
CA ILE A 13 -20.20 6.81 -9.10
C ILE A 13 -20.17 5.99 -7.80
N ASN A 14 -19.14 6.14 -6.99
CA ASN A 14 -19.01 5.40 -5.73
C ASN A 14 -19.98 5.87 -4.65
N HIS A 15 -20.51 7.07 -4.73
CA HIS A 15 -21.51 7.55 -3.78
C HIS A 15 -22.91 6.94 -4.00
N SER A 16 -23.14 6.31 -5.15
CA SER A 16 -24.41 5.66 -5.48
C SER A 16 -24.38 4.13 -5.44
N GLN A 17 -23.19 3.52 -5.25
CA GLN A 17 -23.06 2.08 -5.05
C GLN A 17 -22.47 1.79 -3.67
N THR A 18 -23.33 1.70 -2.68
CA THR A 18 -23.03 1.17 -1.35
C THR A 18 -22.83 -0.35 -1.39
N GLY A 19 -21.84 -0.80 -2.13
CA GLY A 19 -21.54 -2.21 -2.25
C GLY A 19 -20.05 -2.45 -2.45
N ASN A 20 -19.35 -2.78 -1.40
CA ASN A 20 -17.96 -3.25 -1.34
C ASN A 20 -16.85 -2.19 -1.50
N ILE A 21 -16.98 -1.06 -0.86
CA ILE A 21 -15.78 -0.34 -0.45
C ILE A 21 -15.09 -1.24 0.59
N LEU A 22 -13.81 -1.53 0.37
CA LEU A 22 -13.00 -2.30 1.32
C LEU A 22 -13.24 -1.73 2.72
N ASN A 23 -14.03 -2.45 3.53
CA ASN A 23 -14.34 -2.01 4.88
C ASN A 23 -13.02 -1.90 5.66
N THR A 24 -12.88 -0.88 6.50
CA THR A 24 -11.70 -0.67 7.34
C THR A 24 -11.28 -1.94 8.09
N GLN A 25 -12.25 -2.74 8.52
CA GLN A 25 -11.99 -4.03 9.17
C GLN A 25 -11.33 -5.04 8.22
N ASN A 26 -11.83 -5.16 6.99
CA ASN A 26 -11.25 -6.05 5.98
C ASN A 26 -9.85 -5.59 5.59
N TYR A 27 -9.63 -4.29 5.47
CA TYR A 27 -8.33 -3.73 5.20
C TYR A 27 -7.32 -4.02 6.33
N THR A 28 -7.75 -3.90 7.58
CA THR A 28 -6.92 -4.22 8.75
C THR A 28 -6.53 -5.71 8.79
N LEU A 29 -7.46 -6.59 8.42
CA LEU A 29 -7.18 -8.03 8.30
C LEU A 29 -6.17 -8.33 7.19
N LEU A 30 -6.26 -7.66 6.05
CA LEU A 30 -5.28 -7.80 4.96
C LEU A 30 -3.89 -7.29 5.36
N LEU A 31 -3.82 -6.24 6.20
CA LEU A 31 -2.57 -5.76 6.77
C LEU A 31 -1.95 -6.76 7.76
N ALA A 32 -2.79 -7.43 8.54
CA ALA A 32 -2.35 -8.42 9.53
C ALA A 32 -1.78 -9.68 8.86
N ASP A 33 -2.40 -10.13 7.75
CA ASP A 33 -1.94 -11.31 7.01
C ASP A 33 -1.90 -11.05 5.50
N PRO A 34 -0.79 -10.45 5.01
CA PRO A 34 -0.64 -10.13 3.59
C PRO A 34 -0.50 -11.35 2.67
N GLN A 35 -0.27 -12.52 3.24
CA GLN A 35 -0.15 -13.76 2.45
C GLN A 35 -1.50 -14.27 1.95
N GLN A 36 -2.58 -13.94 2.64
CA GLN A 36 -3.92 -14.40 2.30
C GLN A 36 -4.68 -13.44 1.37
N ILE A 37 -3.98 -12.57 0.66
CA ILE A 37 -4.62 -11.67 -0.29
C ILE A 37 -5.26 -12.46 -1.43
N THR A 38 -6.58 -12.51 -1.40
CA THR A 38 -7.39 -13.20 -2.40
C THR A 38 -7.48 -12.38 -3.70
N LYS A 39 -7.66 -13.07 -4.83
CA LYS A 39 -7.92 -12.39 -6.12
C LYS A 39 -9.09 -11.40 -6.08
N GLN A 40 -10.07 -11.66 -5.23
CA GLN A 40 -11.24 -10.81 -5.07
C GLN A 40 -10.93 -9.49 -4.36
N ALA A 41 -9.91 -9.44 -3.50
CA ALA A 41 -9.49 -8.22 -2.81
C ALA A 41 -8.68 -7.25 -3.69
N LEU A 42 -8.12 -7.72 -4.80
CA LEU A 42 -7.30 -6.88 -5.68
C LEU A 42 -8.06 -5.71 -6.31
N PRO A 43 -9.27 -5.89 -6.89
CA PRO A 43 -10.03 -4.77 -7.42
C PRO A 43 -10.40 -3.75 -6.34
N ASP A 44 -10.72 -4.19 -5.13
CA ASP A 44 -11.05 -3.30 -4.02
C ASP A 44 -9.83 -2.45 -3.61
N LEU A 45 -8.63 -3.04 -3.62
CA LEU A 45 -7.38 -2.32 -3.39
C LEU A 45 -7.09 -1.30 -4.49
N VAL A 46 -7.41 -1.60 -5.74
CA VAL A 46 -7.27 -0.65 -6.85
C VAL A 46 -8.19 0.56 -6.66
N GLU A 47 -9.43 0.36 -6.23
CA GLU A 47 -10.34 1.46 -5.91
C GLU A 47 -9.77 2.38 -4.82
N VAL A 48 -9.18 1.78 -3.77
CA VAL A 48 -8.52 2.56 -2.70
C VAL A 48 -7.33 3.35 -3.25
N ILE A 49 -6.52 2.74 -4.11
CA ILE A 49 -5.35 3.40 -4.73
C ILE A 49 -5.79 4.53 -5.66
N ASP A 50 -6.88 4.36 -6.40
CA ASP A 50 -7.42 5.38 -7.29
C ASP A 50 -7.99 6.57 -6.51
N ALA A 51 -8.64 6.30 -5.38
CA ALA A 51 -9.13 7.33 -4.47
C ALA A 51 -7.99 8.04 -3.72
N TYR A 52 -6.96 7.29 -3.33
CA TYR A 52 -5.82 7.78 -2.54
C TYR A 52 -4.49 7.36 -3.17
N PRO A 53 -4.01 8.04 -4.23
CA PRO A 53 -2.83 7.62 -5.00
C PRO A 53 -1.53 7.53 -4.20
N TYR A 54 -1.42 8.27 -3.09
CA TYR A 54 -0.24 8.30 -2.22
C TYR A 54 -0.33 7.36 -1.02
N PHE A 55 -1.34 6.52 -0.98
CA PHE A 55 -1.53 5.55 0.10
C PHE A 55 -0.59 4.35 -0.09
N GLN A 56 0.60 4.44 0.49
CA GLN A 56 1.70 3.49 0.26
C GLN A 56 1.35 2.07 0.68
N SER A 57 0.66 1.88 1.81
CA SER A 57 0.31 0.55 2.31
C SER A 57 -0.66 -0.19 1.38
N ALA A 58 -1.66 0.50 0.81
CA ALA A 58 -2.57 -0.10 -0.16
C ALA A 58 -1.84 -0.53 -1.45
N ARG A 59 -0.89 0.29 -1.91
CA ARG A 59 -0.03 -0.06 -3.06
C ARG A 59 0.86 -1.26 -2.78
N ALA A 60 1.45 -1.34 -1.59
CA ALA A 60 2.29 -2.46 -1.18
C ALA A 60 1.48 -3.76 -1.09
N LEU A 61 0.29 -3.73 -0.48
CA LEU A 61 -0.62 -4.88 -0.42
C LEU A 61 -1.05 -5.35 -1.81
N TRP A 62 -1.43 -4.42 -2.67
CA TRP A 62 -1.80 -4.73 -4.05
C TRP A 62 -0.64 -5.40 -4.81
N LEU A 63 0.58 -4.86 -4.68
CA LEU A 63 1.77 -5.43 -5.28
C LEU A 63 2.09 -6.84 -4.76
N LYS A 64 1.96 -7.06 -3.44
CA LYS A 64 2.11 -8.38 -2.82
C LYS A 64 1.09 -9.37 -3.36
N GLY A 65 -0.16 -8.95 -3.49
CA GLY A 65 -1.22 -9.76 -4.09
C GLY A 65 -0.95 -10.13 -5.55
N LEU A 66 -0.42 -9.21 -6.36
CA LEU A 66 -0.01 -9.50 -7.73
C LEU A 66 1.15 -10.48 -7.80
N LYS A 67 2.11 -10.38 -6.87
CA LYS A 67 3.23 -11.33 -6.77
C LYS A 67 2.73 -12.73 -6.43
N ASN A 68 1.87 -12.86 -5.44
CA ASN A 68 1.31 -14.15 -5.02
C ASN A 68 0.52 -14.85 -6.14
N GLN A 69 -0.01 -14.08 -7.08
CA GLN A 69 -0.76 -14.58 -8.23
C GLN A 69 0.08 -14.75 -9.50
N GLU A 70 1.39 -14.48 -9.42
CA GLU A 70 2.31 -14.53 -10.57
C GLU A 70 1.80 -13.73 -11.78
N SER A 71 1.20 -12.57 -11.51
CA SER A 71 0.60 -11.74 -12.55
C SER A 71 1.66 -11.07 -13.43
N PHE A 72 1.45 -11.08 -14.75
CA PHE A 72 2.31 -10.36 -15.70
C PHE A 72 2.37 -8.84 -15.45
N ARG A 73 1.37 -8.27 -14.77
CA ARG A 73 1.31 -6.85 -14.39
C ARG A 73 2.22 -6.48 -13.22
N TYR A 74 2.84 -7.47 -12.58
CA TYR A 74 3.67 -7.26 -11.39
C TYR A 74 4.81 -6.28 -11.63
N ASN A 75 5.53 -6.40 -12.76
CA ASN A 75 6.69 -5.56 -13.05
C ASN A 75 6.34 -4.08 -13.22
N ASP A 76 5.23 -3.78 -13.87
CA ASP A 76 4.77 -2.40 -14.03
C ASP A 76 4.22 -1.82 -12.71
N ALA A 77 3.50 -2.64 -11.97
CA ALA A 77 3.02 -2.30 -10.63
C ALA A 77 4.19 -2.03 -9.66
N LEU A 78 5.27 -2.83 -9.75
CA LEU A 78 6.48 -2.66 -8.94
C LEU A 78 7.15 -1.31 -9.20
N LYS A 79 7.34 -0.94 -10.46
CA LYS A 79 7.93 0.36 -10.83
C LYS A 79 7.11 1.53 -10.28
N LEU A 80 5.81 1.45 -10.44
CA LEU A 80 4.89 2.48 -9.98
C LEU A 80 4.86 2.58 -8.45
N THR A 81 4.79 1.44 -7.77
CA THR A 81 4.80 1.39 -6.30
C THR A 81 6.12 1.90 -5.73
N ALA A 82 7.25 1.50 -6.31
CA ALA A 82 8.58 1.98 -5.91
C ALA A 82 8.73 3.50 -6.07
N ALA A 83 8.11 4.09 -7.08
CA ALA A 83 8.11 5.54 -7.28
C ALA A 83 7.31 6.30 -6.21
N HIS A 84 6.27 5.68 -5.66
CA HIS A 84 5.42 6.26 -4.61
C HIS A 84 5.84 5.89 -3.18
N THR A 85 6.84 5.03 -3.04
CA THR A 85 7.27 4.52 -1.73
C THR A 85 8.42 5.38 -1.19
N THR A 86 8.32 5.77 0.07
CA THR A 86 9.34 6.56 0.76
C THR A 86 10.58 5.72 1.08
N ASN A 87 10.40 4.47 1.48
CA ASN A 87 11.49 3.56 1.81
C ASN A 87 11.38 2.27 0.98
N ARG A 88 12.28 2.14 0.01
CA ARG A 88 12.30 0.99 -0.92
C ARG A 88 12.81 -0.29 -0.28
N ASP A 89 13.66 -0.19 0.73
CA ASP A 89 14.20 -1.35 1.44
C ASP A 89 13.10 -2.08 2.20
N ILE A 90 12.25 -1.32 2.91
CA ILE A 90 11.07 -1.86 3.58
C ILE A 90 10.08 -2.47 2.58
N LEU A 91 9.87 -1.81 1.43
CA LEU A 91 9.01 -2.37 0.38
C LEU A 91 9.56 -3.69 -0.15
N PHE A 92 10.86 -3.77 -0.39
CA PHE A 92 11.53 -4.98 -0.86
C PHE A 92 11.39 -6.12 0.16
N GLU A 93 11.68 -5.85 1.42
CA GLU A 93 11.53 -6.81 2.51
C GLU A 93 10.07 -7.30 2.63
N PHE A 94 9.10 -6.41 2.59
CA PHE A 94 7.69 -6.75 2.61
C PHE A 94 7.28 -7.68 1.45
N ILE A 95 7.76 -7.40 0.25
CA ILE A 95 7.43 -8.20 -0.94
C ILE A 95 8.10 -9.56 -0.92
N THR A 96 9.35 -9.64 -0.46
CA THR A 96 10.17 -10.85 -0.51
C THR A 96 9.98 -11.79 0.67
N SER A 97 9.62 -11.26 1.84
CA SER A 97 9.39 -12.08 3.03
C SER A 97 8.13 -12.93 2.91
N GLU A 98 8.23 -14.18 3.31
CA GLU A 98 7.10 -15.09 3.41
C GLU A 98 6.28 -14.81 4.67
N THR A 99 6.96 -14.46 5.76
CA THR A 99 6.33 -14.05 7.02
C THR A 99 6.59 -12.56 7.23
N PHE A 100 5.52 -11.79 7.35
CA PHE A 100 5.62 -10.37 7.64
C PHE A 100 5.67 -10.15 9.14
N GLU A 101 6.85 -9.91 9.66
CA GLU A 101 7.04 -9.54 11.07
C GLU A 101 6.89 -8.03 11.22
N GLN A 102 5.69 -7.59 11.61
CA GLN A 102 5.39 -6.19 11.88
C GLN A 102 6.33 -5.58 12.92
N ASP A 103 6.77 -6.36 13.87
CA ASP A 103 7.64 -5.91 14.96
C ASP A 103 9.01 -5.46 14.44
N HIS A 104 9.59 -6.19 13.48
CA HIS A 104 10.88 -5.82 12.87
C HIS A 104 10.80 -4.49 12.12
N ILE A 105 9.72 -4.28 11.36
CA ILE A 105 9.51 -3.04 10.58
C ILE A 105 9.23 -1.86 11.51
N SER A 106 8.47 -2.06 12.56
CA SER A 106 8.23 -1.04 13.59
C SER A 106 9.53 -0.59 14.25
N LEU A 107 10.41 -1.54 14.60
CA LEU A 107 11.72 -1.26 15.16
C LEU A 107 12.63 -0.54 14.17
N GLN A 108 12.59 -0.91 12.90
CA GLN A 108 13.39 -0.28 11.85
C GLN A 108 12.95 1.16 11.57
N ILE A 109 11.64 1.43 11.54
CA ILE A 109 11.09 2.77 11.42
C ILE A 109 11.47 3.61 12.64
N LEU A 110 11.33 3.08 13.85
CA LEU A 110 11.71 3.76 15.08
C LEU A 110 13.21 4.03 15.13
N SER A 111 14.07 3.07 14.73
CA SER A 111 15.51 3.27 14.69
C SER A 111 15.92 4.34 13.68
N SER A 112 15.31 4.39 12.53
CA SER A 112 15.51 5.45 11.53
C SER A 112 15.08 6.83 12.06
N PHE A 113 14.00 6.87 12.82
CA PHE A 113 13.50 8.09 13.46
C PHE A 113 14.43 8.56 14.58
N TYR A 114 14.93 7.64 15.40
CA TYR A 114 15.91 7.93 16.47
C TYR A 114 17.26 8.39 15.90
N CYS A 115 17.76 7.81 14.84
CA CYS A 115 18.96 8.28 14.14
C CYS A 115 18.80 9.72 13.63
N PHE A 116 17.65 10.07 13.13
CA PHE A 116 17.35 11.43 12.68
C PHE A 116 17.30 12.42 13.86
N CYS A 117 16.68 12.03 14.98
CA CYS A 117 16.61 12.87 16.19
C CYS A 117 17.94 12.96 16.95
N SER A 118 18.74 11.87 16.99
CA SER A 118 20.06 11.88 17.63
C SER A 118 21.07 12.74 16.91
N GLY A 119 21.00 12.79 15.57
CA GLY A 119 21.86 13.63 14.75
C GLY A 119 21.69 15.13 15.00
N SER A 120 20.54 15.57 15.52
CA SER A 120 20.28 16.96 15.88
C SER A 120 20.65 17.30 17.34
N LEU A 121 20.87 16.29 18.19
CA LEU A 121 21.27 16.49 19.59
C LEU A 121 22.78 16.49 19.82
N GLU A 122 23.57 15.94 18.90
CA GLU A 122 25.04 15.93 19.00
C GLU A 122 25.71 17.22 18.51
N GLN A 123 24.94 18.21 18.06
CA GLN A 123 25.46 19.52 17.63
C GLN A 123 25.28 20.64 18.66
N VAL A 124 25.10 20.27 19.91
CA VAL A 124 25.07 21.26 21.01
C VAL A 124 26.33 21.16 21.84
#